data_39281d0d3a89e7160f2a356313020153
#
_entry.id   39281d0d3a89e7160f2a356313020153
#
_cell.length_a   1.000
_cell.length_b   1.000
_cell.length_c   1.000
_cell.angle_alpha   90.00
_cell.angle_beta   90.00
_cell.angle_gamma   90.00
#
_symmetry.space_group_name_H-M   'P 1'
#
loop_
_entity.id
_entity.type
_entity.pdbx_description
1 polymer ?
#
loop_
_entity_poly.entity_id
_entity_poly.type
_entity_poly.pdbx_seq_one_letter_code
_entity_poly.pdbx_strand_id
1 'polypeptide(L)'
;MKRTSLAALIILACVHAVSAEGAEPANSTAAPFMVSKRVELLTGDTWRDRGKLYRLYGVQSCLRGTIALDANGKELDCGNVSLAHLAALFSTAAVTCQPIALALDKATFVVCGAKLDGATIDVGTALIAAGYAFAATDQKGNAVSANYLVAELNAKMQADGLWARKFQHPIELLLRRAGERKQ
;
A
#
# COMPACT_ATOMS: atom_id res chain seq x y z
N MET A 1 -67.44 -15.80 -52.71
CA MET A 1 -67.25 -15.20 -51.40
C MET A 1 -66.30 -16.11 -50.58
N LYS A 2 -65.03 -15.79 -50.53
CA LYS A 2 -64.05 -16.56 -49.77
C LYS A 2 -63.46 -15.66 -48.67
N ARG A 3 -63.74 -16.09 -47.39
CA ARG A 3 -63.24 -15.43 -46.21
C ARG A 3 -61.83 -15.99 -45.89
N THR A 4 -60.80 -15.18 -45.96
CA THR A 4 -59.43 -15.50 -45.50
C THR A 4 -59.27 -15.04 -44.06
N SER A 5 -59.12 -16.00 -43.15
CA SER A 5 -58.75 -15.75 -41.77
C SER A 5 -57.25 -15.47 -41.63
N LEU A 6 -56.90 -14.31 -41.08
CA LEU A 6 -55.52 -13.94 -40.71
C LEU A 6 -55.28 -14.41 -39.29
N ALA A 7 -54.41 -15.38 -39.08
CA ALA A 7 -53.95 -15.80 -37.78
C ALA A 7 -52.77 -14.89 -37.35
N ALA A 8 -52.96 -14.12 -36.27
CA ALA A 8 -51.92 -13.30 -35.68
C ALA A 8 -51.05 -14.18 -34.76
N LEU A 9 -49.79 -14.30 -35.11
CA LEU A 9 -48.75 -14.99 -34.30
C LEU A 9 -48.20 -14.00 -33.28
N ILE A 10 -48.55 -14.19 -31.99
CA ILE A 10 -47.99 -13.40 -30.88
C ILE A 10 -46.65 -14.06 -30.48
N ILE A 11 -45.55 -13.42 -30.77
CA ILE A 11 -44.21 -13.84 -30.30
C ILE A 11 -44.00 -13.21 -28.93
N LEU A 12 -44.04 -14.05 -27.89
CA LEU A 12 -43.76 -13.66 -26.50
C LEU A 12 -42.21 -13.62 -26.32
N ALA A 13 -41.62 -12.42 -26.37
CA ALA A 13 -40.20 -12.23 -26.09
C ALA A 13 -39.96 -12.30 -24.57
N CYS A 14 -39.40 -13.41 -24.08
CA CYS A 14 -38.84 -13.51 -22.74
C CYS A 14 -37.61 -12.65 -22.60
N VAL A 15 -37.75 -11.47 -22.01
CA VAL A 15 -36.62 -10.64 -21.59
C VAL A 15 -36.04 -11.24 -20.30
N HIS A 16 -34.93 -11.96 -20.41
CA HIS A 16 -34.18 -12.38 -19.22
C HIS A 16 -33.42 -11.16 -18.70
N ALA A 17 -33.87 -10.61 -17.58
CA ALA A 17 -33.13 -9.63 -16.82
C ALA A 17 -31.89 -10.33 -16.20
N VAL A 18 -30.74 -10.11 -16.79
CA VAL A 18 -29.45 -10.47 -16.16
C VAL A 18 -29.22 -9.47 -15.03
N SER A 19 -29.49 -9.91 -13.79
CA SER A 19 -29.07 -9.17 -12.60
C SER A 19 -27.55 -9.14 -12.57
N ALA A 20 -26.94 -7.99 -12.90
CA ALA A 20 -25.53 -7.74 -12.60
C ALA A 20 -25.41 -7.67 -11.08
N GLU A 21 -24.98 -8.76 -10.47
CA GLU A 21 -24.56 -8.81 -9.09
C GLU A 21 -23.31 -7.94 -8.97
N GLY A 22 -23.52 -6.67 -8.64
CA GLY A 22 -22.46 -5.72 -8.33
C GLY A 22 -21.71 -6.25 -7.11
N ALA A 23 -20.46 -6.64 -7.30
CA ALA A 23 -19.56 -6.91 -6.18
C ALA A 23 -19.49 -5.63 -5.34
N GLU A 24 -20.15 -5.63 -4.17
CA GLU A 24 -19.95 -4.60 -3.17
C GLU A 24 -18.46 -4.52 -2.82
N PRO A 25 -17.86 -3.31 -2.77
CA PRO A 25 -16.52 -3.19 -2.25
C PRO A 25 -16.54 -3.71 -0.82
N ALA A 26 -15.70 -4.69 -0.52
CA ALA A 26 -15.54 -5.25 0.81
C ALA A 26 -15.16 -4.12 1.78
N ASN A 27 -16.18 -3.48 2.36
CA ASN A 27 -16.01 -2.45 3.36
C ASN A 27 -15.48 -3.18 4.61
N SER A 28 -14.19 -3.05 4.88
CA SER A 28 -13.59 -3.62 6.07
C SER A 28 -14.25 -2.98 7.30
N THR A 29 -15.23 -3.67 7.87
CA THR A 29 -15.95 -3.24 9.09
C THR A 29 -15.10 -3.38 10.36
N ALA A 30 -13.83 -3.72 10.23
CA ALA A 30 -12.92 -3.84 11.37
C ALA A 30 -12.66 -2.47 12.01
N ALA A 31 -12.88 -2.39 13.33
CA ALA A 31 -12.70 -1.15 14.09
C ALA A 31 -11.23 -0.67 14.07
N PRO A 32 -11.01 0.65 14.14
CA PRO A 32 -9.68 1.21 14.34
C PRO A 32 -9.04 0.67 15.63
N PHE A 33 -7.73 0.55 15.62
CA PHE A 33 -6.97 0.10 16.81
C PHE A 33 -5.73 0.96 17.03
N MET A 34 -5.33 1.08 18.29
CA MET A 34 -4.04 1.67 18.67
C MET A 34 -2.94 0.63 18.56
N VAL A 35 -1.83 1.01 17.92
CA VAL A 35 -0.61 0.20 17.86
C VAL A 35 -0.02 0.08 19.26
N SER A 36 0.31 -1.13 19.69
CA SER A 36 0.89 -1.35 21.01
C SER A 36 2.34 -0.85 21.08
N LYS A 37 2.81 -0.54 22.31
CA LYS A 37 4.21 -0.14 22.52
C LYS A 37 5.21 -1.32 22.38
N ARG A 38 4.72 -2.54 22.24
CA ARG A 38 5.53 -3.79 22.16
C ARG A 38 5.29 -4.49 20.83
N VAL A 39 5.38 -3.74 19.74
CA VAL A 39 5.28 -4.34 18.39
C VAL A 39 6.61 -4.94 17.96
N GLU A 40 6.54 -6.00 17.18
CA GLU A 40 7.68 -6.57 16.46
C GLU A 40 7.74 -5.94 15.06
N LEU A 41 8.69 -5.04 14.83
CA LEU A 41 8.90 -4.41 13.53
C LEU A 41 9.66 -5.35 12.61
N LEU A 42 9.10 -5.66 11.45
CA LEU A 42 9.68 -6.60 10.47
C LEU A 42 10.38 -5.85 9.35
N THR A 43 9.73 -4.82 8.80
CA THR A 43 10.28 -3.93 7.76
C THR A 43 9.85 -2.49 8.05
N GLY A 44 10.26 -1.52 7.25
CA GLY A 44 9.86 -0.12 7.40
C GLY A 44 8.39 0.17 7.06
N ASP A 45 7.61 -0.84 6.70
CA ASP A 45 6.18 -0.75 6.37
C ASP A 45 5.34 -1.88 6.98
N THR A 46 5.95 -2.85 7.64
CA THR A 46 5.29 -4.09 8.12
C THR A 46 5.72 -4.42 9.54
N TRP A 47 4.74 -4.77 10.39
CA TRP A 47 4.97 -5.16 11.77
C TRP A 47 3.98 -6.22 12.24
N ARG A 48 4.30 -6.86 13.38
CA ARG A 48 3.42 -7.76 14.10
C ARG A 48 2.99 -7.11 15.41
N ASP A 49 1.69 -7.07 15.66
CA ASP A 49 1.12 -6.61 16.94
C ASP A 49 0.11 -7.66 17.42
N ARG A 50 0.28 -8.13 18.68
CA ARG A 50 -0.61 -9.14 19.30
C ARG A 50 -0.84 -10.36 18.40
N GLY A 51 0.23 -10.85 17.76
CA GLY A 51 0.22 -12.02 16.88
C GLY A 51 -0.35 -11.79 15.47
N LYS A 52 -0.88 -10.60 15.16
CA LYS A 52 -1.41 -10.25 13.83
C LYS A 52 -0.37 -9.48 13.02
N LEU A 53 -0.31 -9.77 11.72
CA LEU A 53 0.59 -9.09 10.79
C LEU A 53 -0.13 -7.91 10.15
N TYR A 54 0.50 -6.75 10.20
CA TYR A 54 -0.02 -5.50 9.62
C TYR A 54 0.97 -4.93 8.62
N ARG A 55 0.47 -4.29 7.57
CA ARG A 55 1.27 -3.59 6.55
C ARG A 55 0.59 -2.28 6.17
N LEU A 56 1.40 -1.22 6.04
CA LEU A 56 0.91 0.07 5.54
C LEU A 56 0.41 -0.08 4.10
N TYR A 57 -0.81 0.36 3.85
CA TYR A 57 -1.40 0.34 2.51
C TYR A 57 -0.78 1.43 1.63
N GLY A 58 -0.42 1.07 0.42
CA GLY A 58 0.15 2.01 -0.55
C GLY A 58 1.57 2.48 -0.25
N VAL A 59 2.23 1.90 0.77
CA VAL A 59 3.61 2.21 1.17
C VAL A 59 4.51 1.01 0.87
N GLN A 60 5.70 1.26 0.36
CA GLN A 60 6.76 0.29 0.16
C GLN A 60 8.02 0.75 0.89
N SER A 61 8.49 0.01 1.86
CA SER A 61 9.80 0.27 2.47
C SER A 61 10.94 -0.18 1.57
N CYS A 62 12.15 0.32 1.80
CA CYS A 62 13.33 -0.25 1.17
C CYS A 62 13.51 -1.71 1.58
N LEU A 63 14.03 -2.53 0.68
CA LEU A 63 14.25 -3.96 0.94
C LEU A 63 15.55 -4.16 1.73
N ARG A 64 15.51 -5.02 2.75
CA ARG A 64 16.71 -5.42 3.48
C ARG A 64 17.74 -6.04 2.55
N GLY A 65 19.00 -5.78 2.80
CA GLY A 65 20.12 -6.20 1.96
C GLY A 65 20.34 -5.30 0.74
N THR A 66 19.53 -4.27 0.53
CA THR A 66 19.80 -3.26 -0.50
C THR A 66 20.77 -2.23 0.05
N ILE A 67 21.94 -2.12 -0.58
CA ILE A 67 22.97 -1.15 -0.19
C ILE A 67 22.61 0.23 -0.73
N ALA A 68 22.70 1.23 0.13
CA ALA A 68 22.67 2.64 -0.23
C ALA A 68 24.01 3.28 0.10
N LEU A 69 24.57 4.05 -0.85
CA LEU A 69 25.88 4.71 -0.74
C LEU A 69 25.69 6.20 -0.52
N ASP A 70 26.34 6.78 0.47
CA ASP A 70 26.42 8.23 0.61
C ASP A 70 27.45 8.85 -0.35
N ALA A 71 27.58 10.18 -0.32
CA ALA A 71 28.51 10.92 -1.17
C ALA A 71 29.98 10.51 -0.96
N ASN A 72 30.33 9.96 0.20
CA ASN A 72 31.66 9.50 0.56
C ASN A 72 31.87 8.00 0.29
N GLY A 73 30.88 7.33 -0.30
CA GLY A 73 30.92 5.88 -0.56
C GLY A 73 30.67 5.01 0.67
N LYS A 74 30.21 5.58 1.79
CA LYS A 74 29.86 4.81 2.98
C LYS A 74 28.56 4.04 2.72
N GLU A 75 28.63 2.74 2.96
CA GLU A 75 27.51 1.82 2.80
C GLU A 75 26.57 1.84 4.00
N LEU A 76 25.27 1.67 3.72
CA LEU A 76 24.25 1.35 4.70
C LEU A 76 23.18 0.46 4.06
N ASP A 77 22.54 -0.37 4.88
CA ASP A 77 21.38 -1.15 4.46
C ASP A 77 20.13 -0.26 4.48
N CYS A 78 19.56 0.06 3.31
CA CYS A 78 18.43 0.97 3.24
C CYS A 78 17.15 0.41 3.86
N GLY A 79 16.97 -0.92 3.88
CA GLY A 79 15.84 -1.55 4.56
C GLY A 79 15.92 -1.37 6.08
N ASN A 80 17.12 -1.46 6.65
CA ASN A 80 17.33 -1.18 8.08
C ASN A 80 17.10 0.30 8.41
N VAL A 81 17.46 1.21 7.52
CA VAL A 81 17.18 2.65 7.68
C VAL A 81 15.67 2.92 7.64
N SER A 82 14.93 2.36 6.67
CA SER A 82 13.47 2.46 6.61
C SER A 82 12.82 1.93 7.90
N LEU A 83 13.28 0.76 8.39
CA LEU A 83 12.80 0.17 9.64
C LEU A 83 13.03 1.09 10.84
N ALA A 84 14.22 1.70 10.94
CA ALA A 84 14.59 2.59 12.05
C ALA A 84 13.67 3.83 12.09
N HIS A 85 13.28 4.37 10.94
CA HIS A 85 12.36 5.50 10.85
C HIS A 85 10.93 5.14 11.27
N LEU A 86 10.41 3.97 10.86
CA LEU A 86 9.14 3.46 11.39
C LEU A 86 9.21 3.27 12.91
N ALA A 87 10.31 2.70 13.42
CA ALA A 87 10.52 2.50 14.85
C ALA A 87 10.53 3.82 15.62
N ALA A 88 11.22 4.83 15.11
CA ALA A 88 11.27 6.17 15.71
C ALA A 88 9.85 6.77 15.79
N LEU A 89 9.09 6.72 14.72
CA LEU A 89 7.72 7.24 14.67
C LEU A 89 6.80 6.52 15.67
N PHE A 90 6.86 5.18 15.72
CA PHE A 90 6.03 4.38 16.64
C PHE A 90 6.44 4.55 18.11
N SER A 91 7.70 4.92 18.38
CA SER A 91 8.15 5.18 19.75
C SER A 91 7.73 6.56 20.27
N THR A 92 7.71 7.56 19.38
CA THR A 92 7.46 8.97 19.74
C THR A 92 5.99 9.37 19.66
N ALA A 93 5.18 8.73 18.81
CA ALA A 93 3.79 9.06 18.58
C ALA A 93 2.80 8.04 19.14
N ALA A 94 1.58 8.48 19.43
CA ALA A 94 0.42 7.59 19.56
C ALA A 94 -0.13 7.30 18.18
N VAL A 95 -0.02 6.02 17.74
CA VAL A 95 -0.42 5.60 16.39
C VAL A 95 -1.73 4.83 16.44
N THR A 96 -2.71 5.29 15.64
CA THR A 96 -3.99 4.61 15.47
C THR A 96 -4.10 4.18 14.00
N CYS A 97 -4.49 2.92 13.76
CA CYS A 97 -4.59 2.34 12.43
C CYS A 97 -6.02 1.89 12.14
N GLN A 98 -6.48 2.14 10.90
CA GLN A 98 -7.72 1.65 10.33
C GLN A 98 -7.39 0.48 9.40
N PRO A 99 -7.88 -0.75 9.66
CA PRO A 99 -7.81 -1.85 8.72
C PRO A 99 -8.62 -1.56 7.46
N ILE A 100 -8.08 -1.91 6.28
CA ILE A 100 -8.75 -1.67 4.99
C ILE A 100 -8.97 -2.95 4.19
N ALA A 101 -7.99 -3.87 4.18
CA ALA A 101 -8.06 -5.09 3.39
C ALA A 101 -7.15 -6.17 3.96
N LEU A 102 -7.36 -7.41 3.51
CA LEU A 102 -6.47 -8.52 3.77
C LEU A 102 -5.59 -8.77 2.53
N ALA A 103 -4.28 -8.83 2.72
CA ALA A 103 -3.32 -9.18 1.68
C ALA A 103 -3.27 -10.70 1.45
N LEU A 104 -2.75 -11.13 0.30
CA LEU A 104 -2.61 -12.55 -0.05
C LEU A 104 -1.73 -13.33 0.94
N ASP A 105 -0.75 -12.69 1.56
CA ASP A 105 0.14 -13.25 2.59
C ASP A 105 -0.44 -13.17 4.01
N LYS A 106 -1.75 -12.90 4.12
CA LYS A 106 -2.51 -12.76 5.36
C LYS A 106 -2.12 -11.54 6.21
N ALA A 107 -1.30 -10.62 5.71
CA ALA A 107 -1.12 -9.33 6.36
C ALA A 107 -2.40 -8.50 6.24
N THR A 108 -2.77 -7.78 7.29
CA THR A 108 -3.85 -6.80 7.22
C THR A 108 -3.28 -5.48 6.73
N PHE A 109 -3.75 -5.00 5.59
CA PHE A 109 -3.44 -3.65 5.13
C PHE A 109 -4.14 -2.62 6.01
N VAL A 110 -3.38 -1.60 6.41
CA VAL A 110 -3.87 -0.52 7.28
C VAL A 110 -3.45 0.85 6.76
N VAL A 111 -4.26 1.87 7.03
CA VAL A 111 -3.87 3.29 7.00
C VAL A 111 -3.76 3.75 8.45
N CYS A 112 -2.68 4.44 8.79
CA CYS A 112 -2.38 4.81 10.16
C CYS A 112 -2.16 6.32 10.31
N GLY A 113 -2.74 6.89 11.37
CA GLY A 113 -2.46 8.26 11.82
C GLY A 113 -1.56 8.25 13.06
N ALA A 114 -0.52 9.07 13.05
CA ALA A 114 0.36 9.31 14.18
C ALA A 114 0.03 10.66 14.82
N LYS A 115 -0.25 10.70 16.12
CA LYS A 115 -0.52 11.94 16.85
C LYS A 115 0.78 12.50 17.40
N LEU A 116 1.18 13.67 16.91
CA LEU A 116 2.37 14.42 17.31
C LEU A 116 1.96 15.87 17.58
N ASP A 117 2.34 16.41 18.73
CA ASP A 117 2.13 17.82 19.10
C ASP A 117 0.72 18.35 18.84
N GLY A 118 -0.29 17.51 19.10
CA GLY A 118 -1.71 17.86 18.91
C GLY A 118 -2.24 17.67 17.46
N ALA A 119 -1.37 17.50 16.46
CA ALA A 119 -1.75 17.18 15.09
C ALA A 119 -1.77 15.67 14.84
N THR A 120 -2.58 15.22 13.89
CA THR A 120 -2.54 13.85 13.39
C THR A 120 -1.98 13.87 11.97
N ILE A 121 -0.89 13.16 11.75
CA ILE A 121 -0.25 13.02 10.44
C ILE A 121 -0.43 11.58 9.94
N ASP A 122 -0.61 11.42 8.63
CA ASP A 122 -0.61 10.09 8.01
C ASP A 122 0.80 9.48 8.06
N VAL A 123 0.90 8.25 8.59
CA VAL A 123 2.19 7.56 8.77
C VAL A 123 2.88 7.29 7.44
N GLY A 124 2.12 6.89 6.41
CA GLY A 124 2.66 6.65 5.07
C GLY A 124 3.25 7.91 4.47
N THR A 125 2.49 9.02 4.52
CA THR A 125 2.97 10.33 4.06
C THR A 125 4.22 10.77 4.82
N ALA A 126 4.25 10.62 6.14
CA ALA A 126 5.39 11.03 6.96
C ALA A 126 6.68 10.27 6.57
N LEU A 127 6.60 8.95 6.40
CA LEU A 127 7.74 8.13 6.01
C LEU A 127 8.22 8.43 4.58
N ILE A 128 7.29 8.62 3.65
CA ILE A 128 7.60 8.87 2.24
C ILE A 128 8.15 10.28 2.05
N ALA A 129 7.52 11.30 2.65
CA ALA A 129 7.99 12.68 2.56
C ALA A 129 9.37 12.88 3.20
N ALA A 130 9.67 12.11 4.25
CA ALA A 130 11.02 12.10 4.85
C ALA A 130 12.05 11.27 4.03
N GLY A 131 11.64 10.64 2.92
CA GLY A 131 12.50 9.87 2.03
C GLY A 131 12.93 8.48 2.56
N TYR A 132 12.19 7.89 3.50
CA TYR A 132 12.52 6.58 4.09
C TYR A 132 11.54 5.46 3.73
N ALA A 133 10.53 5.79 2.94
CA ALA A 133 9.64 4.85 2.26
C ALA A 133 9.27 5.39 0.88
N PHE A 134 8.57 4.62 0.10
CA PHE A 134 8.22 4.88 -1.30
C PHE A 134 6.73 4.61 -1.52
N ALA A 135 6.14 5.22 -2.53
CA ALA A 135 4.79 4.90 -2.97
C ALA A 135 4.77 3.49 -3.56
N ALA A 136 3.93 2.62 -3.02
CA ALA A 136 3.73 1.29 -3.59
C ALA A 136 3.01 1.38 -4.93
N THR A 137 3.31 0.45 -5.84
CA THR A 137 2.65 0.32 -7.14
C THR A 137 1.78 -0.93 -7.21
N ASP A 138 0.75 -0.88 -8.02
CA ASP A 138 -0.04 -2.04 -8.42
C ASP A 138 0.74 -2.93 -9.41
N GLN A 139 0.12 -4.03 -9.84
CA GLN A 139 0.73 -4.95 -10.82
C GLN A 139 0.95 -4.34 -12.22
N LYS A 140 0.31 -3.20 -12.52
CA LYS A 140 0.45 -2.46 -13.77
C LYS A 140 1.51 -1.35 -13.67
N GLY A 141 2.10 -1.15 -12.47
CA GLY A 141 3.08 -0.12 -12.22
C GLY A 141 2.48 1.24 -11.86
N ASN A 142 1.17 1.34 -11.68
CA ASN A 142 0.54 2.58 -11.22
C ASN A 142 0.69 2.73 -9.71
N ALA A 143 0.89 3.95 -9.23
CA ALA A 143 0.91 4.21 -7.79
C ALA A 143 -0.46 3.86 -7.16
N VAL A 144 -0.43 3.12 -6.04
CA VAL A 144 -1.63 2.75 -5.28
C VAL A 144 -2.31 3.99 -4.68
N SER A 145 -1.51 5.01 -4.34
CA SER A 145 -1.98 6.29 -3.82
C SER A 145 -1.30 7.44 -4.54
N ALA A 146 -2.08 8.31 -5.20
CA ALA A 146 -1.57 9.50 -5.87
C ALA A 146 -0.90 10.47 -4.87
N ASN A 147 -1.43 10.60 -3.66
CA ASN A 147 -0.86 11.48 -2.63
C ASN A 147 0.52 10.99 -2.20
N TYR A 148 0.72 9.67 -2.07
CA TYR A 148 2.02 9.09 -1.74
C TYR A 148 3.02 9.25 -2.87
N LEU A 149 2.58 9.15 -4.14
CA LEU A 149 3.44 9.44 -5.28
C LEU A 149 3.91 10.90 -5.29
N VAL A 150 3.02 11.85 -4.99
CA VAL A 150 3.38 13.27 -4.89
C VAL A 150 4.38 13.50 -3.76
N ALA A 151 4.17 12.88 -2.59
CA ALA A 151 5.11 12.96 -1.46
C ALA A 151 6.49 12.40 -1.83
N GLU A 152 6.54 11.27 -2.54
CA GLU A 152 7.78 10.65 -3.02
C GLU A 152 8.52 11.55 -4.02
N LEU A 153 7.82 12.11 -5.00
CA LEU A 153 8.41 13.02 -5.98
C LEU A 153 9.01 14.25 -5.31
N ASN A 154 8.34 14.80 -4.30
CA ASN A 154 8.86 15.92 -3.52
C ASN A 154 10.12 15.53 -2.74
N ALA A 155 10.10 14.40 -2.02
CA ALA A 155 11.26 13.90 -1.28
C ALA A 155 12.47 13.65 -2.22
N LYS A 156 12.21 13.10 -3.42
CA LYS A 156 13.23 12.89 -4.44
C LYS A 156 13.82 14.19 -4.97
N MET A 157 13.00 15.20 -5.24
CA MET A 157 13.47 16.52 -5.72
C MET A 157 14.32 17.23 -4.67
N GLN A 158 14.00 17.05 -3.38
CA GLN A 158 14.72 17.67 -2.27
C GLN A 158 15.92 16.83 -1.79
N ALA A 159 16.13 15.65 -2.38
CA ALA A 159 17.11 14.66 -1.95
C ALA A 159 16.98 14.29 -0.46
N ASP A 160 15.74 14.15 0.04
CA ASP A 160 15.48 13.80 1.42
C ASP A 160 15.78 12.31 1.71
N GLY A 161 16.28 12.04 2.90
CA GLY A 161 16.50 10.69 3.42
C GLY A 161 17.37 9.82 2.51
N LEU A 162 16.80 8.73 2.00
CA LEU A 162 17.50 7.81 1.09
C LEU A 162 17.76 8.43 -0.29
N TRP A 163 16.99 9.44 -0.71
CA TRP A 163 17.16 10.09 -2.00
C TRP A 163 18.48 10.90 -2.11
N ALA A 164 19.08 11.27 -0.98
CA ALA A 164 20.44 11.83 -0.95
C ALA A 164 21.55 10.79 -1.24
N ARG A 165 21.18 9.53 -1.50
CA ARG A 165 22.10 8.40 -1.62
C ARG A 165 21.93 7.70 -2.96
N LYS A 166 22.94 6.92 -3.37
CA LYS A 166 22.83 6.01 -4.52
C LYS A 166 22.32 4.66 -4.03
N PHE A 167 21.14 4.26 -4.43
CA PHE A 167 20.55 2.97 -4.11
C PHE A 167 19.68 2.47 -5.27
N GLN A 168 19.34 1.19 -5.25
CA GLN A 168 18.39 0.62 -6.20
C GLN A 168 16.98 0.72 -5.63
N HIS A 169 16.08 1.34 -6.40
CA HIS A 169 14.70 1.55 -5.98
C HIS A 169 13.98 0.22 -5.72
N PRO A 170 13.25 0.05 -4.60
CA PRO A 170 12.63 -1.23 -4.24
C PRO A 170 11.65 -1.75 -5.29
N ILE A 171 10.92 -0.89 -5.98
CA ILE A 171 9.99 -1.29 -7.03
C ILE A 171 10.73 -1.96 -8.22
N GLU A 172 11.89 -1.42 -8.63
CA GLU A 172 12.71 -2.01 -9.69
C GLU A 172 13.19 -3.41 -9.31
N LEU A 173 13.61 -3.59 -8.05
CA LEU A 173 14.03 -4.90 -7.52
C LEU A 173 12.87 -5.91 -7.51
N LEU A 174 11.68 -5.48 -7.08
CA LEU A 174 10.49 -6.33 -7.02
C LEU A 174 10.02 -6.74 -8.41
N LEU A 175 10.00 -5.82 -9.37
CA LEU A 175 9.60 -6.10 -10.76
C LEU A 175 10.57 -7.08 -11.42
N ARG A 176 11.90 -6.92 -11.22
CA ARG A 176 12.91 -7.84 -11.74
C ARG A 176 12.70 -9.25 -11.19
N ARG A 177 12.57 -9.43 -9.86
CA ARG A 177 12.31 -10.72 -9.22
C ARG A 177 10.99 -11.36 -9.70
N ALA A 178 9.98 -10.57 -10.03
CA ALA A 178 8.72 -11.06 -10.57
C ALA A 178 8.88 -11.57 -12.02
N GLY A 179 9.74 -10.95 -12.82
CA GLY A 179 10.09 -11.39 -14.18
C GLY A 179 10.86 -12.70 -14.19
N GLU A 180 11.86 -12.86 -13.31
CA GLU A 180 12.69 -14.07 -13.19
C GLU A 180 11.88 -15.31 -12.76
N ARG A 181 10.81 -15.14 -11.97
CA ARG A 181 9.93 -16.25 -11.55
C ARG A 181 8.96 -16.76 -12.62
N LYS A 182 8.86 -16.09 -13.76
CA LYS A 182 7.98 -16.47 -14.88
C LYS A 182 8.71 -17.21 -15.99
N GLN A 183 10.04 -17.34 -15.90
CA GLN A 183 10.89 -18.14 -16.80
C GLN A 183 11.18 -19.51 -16.18
#